data_9efbb7bfceb67ebbf43b335a2cf4e95f
#
_entry.id   9efbb7bfceb67ebbf43b335a2cf4e95f
#
_cell.length_a   1.000
_cell.length_b   1.000
_cell.length_c   1.000
_cell.angle_alpha   90.00
_cell.angle_beta   90.00
_cell.angle_gamma   90.00
#
_symmetry.space_group_name_H-M   'P 1'
#
loop_
_entity.id
_entity.type
_entity.pdbx_description
1 polymer ?
#
loop_
_entity_poly.entity_id
_entity_poly.type
_entity_poly.pdbx_seq_one_letter_code
_entity_poly.pdbx_strand_id
1 'polypeptide(L)'
;MHLASTIDVLLQRLHEESRSEIITRARAQFQGPNEAFPTLVDEYETLAPRLRGRFLETFGLFSDDFESSESGALSLAVSAETGRFLRNLVLSQRSARILEFGSSCGVSTLYFADALRTLSRGVVIATERDALKCARLRAHVETAGLDAYVDVREGDVFETVAELAGTVDMVFIDVWADAYLKLFRQIERLLRPGAIVLADNMYTAEDAVRPYKTYLDEDPRFSTTTLDFESGVEFTVVVA
;
A
#
# COMPACT_ATOMS: atom_id res chain seq x y z
N MET A 1 -12.11 29.54 -3.84
CA MET A 1 -11.26 28.85 -2.88
C MET A 1 -12.07 27.63 -2.40
N HIS A 2 -11.78 26.42 -2.91
CA HIS A 2 -12.46 25.21 -2.40
C HIS A 2 -11.92 24.98 -0.99
N LEU A 3 -12.79 24.95 0.00
CA LEU A 3 -12.43 24.49 1.34
C LEU A 3 -12.00 23.03 1.20
N ALA A 4 -10.81 22.69 1.68
CA ALA A 4 -10.35 21.31 1.74
C ALA A 4 -11.39 20.46 2.48
N SER A 5 -11.73 19.29 1.94
CA SER A 5 -12.65 18.38 2.63
C SER A 5 -11.99 17.83 3.90
N THR A 6 -12.79 17.31 4.83
CA THR A 6 -12.27 16.68 6.06
C THR A 6 -11.25 15.59 5.73
N ILE A 7 -11.48 14.83 4.66
CA ILE A 7 -10.56 13.78 4.23
C ILE A 7 -9.25 14.33 3.66
N ASP A 8 -9.27 15.44 2.91
CA ASP A 8 -8.03 16.04 2.38
C ASP A 8 -7.12 16.52 3.51
N VAL A 9 -7.69 17.15 4.55
CA VAL A 9 -6.97 17.58 5.74
C VAL A 9 -6.40 16.38 6.51
N LEU A 10 -7.19 15.32 6.66
CA LEU A 10 -6.75 14.09 7.32
C LEU A 10 -5.60 13.44 6.56
N LEU A 11 -5.74 13.24 5.24
CA LEU A 11 -4.71 12.64 4.40
C LEU A 11 -3.41 13.44 4.43
N GLN A 12 -3.48 14.77 4.34
CA GLN A 12 -2.28 15.63 4.46
C GLN A 12 -1.57 15.39 5.78
N ARG A 13 -2.29 15.40 6.90
CA ARG A 13 -1.72 15.13 8.22
C ARG A 13 -1.07 13.75 8.30
N LEU A 14 -1.73 12.71 7.78
CA LEU A 14 -1.21 11.34 7.81
C LEU A 14 0.06 11.18 6.99
N HIS A 15 0.17 11.86 5.84
CA HIS A 15 1.41 11.88 5.06
C HIS A 15 2.55 12.59 5.81
N GLU A 16 2.26 13.70 6.48
CA GLU A 16 3.25 14.43 7.29
C GLU A 16 3.71 13.58 8.50
N GLU A 17 2.78 12.91 9.19
CA GLU A 17 3.08 11.99 10.30
C GLU A 17 3.96 10.82 9.83
N SER A 18 3.58 10.12 8.75
CA SER A 18 4.36 9.01 8.17
C SER A 18 5.78 9.45 7.81
N ARG A 19 5.92 10.59 7.10
CA ARG A 19 7.23 11.15 6.76
C ARG A 19 8.07 11.43 8.00
N SER A 20 7.49 12.03 9.03
CA SER A 20 8.17 12.33 10.29
C SER A 20 8.62 11.08 11.03
N GLU A 21 7.78 10.04 11.06
CA GLU A 21 8.11 8.74 11.67
C GLU A 21 9.30 8.07 10.96
N ILE A 22 9.29 8.04 9.61
CA ILE A 22 10.38 7.49 8.79
C ILE A 22 11.70 8.24 9.04
N ILE A 23 11.67 9.57 8.99
CA ILE A 23 12.86 10.42 9.23
C ILE A 23 13.40 10.21 10.64
N THR A 24 12.54 10.14 11.65
CA THR A 24 12.94 9.90 13.03
C THR A 24 13.64 8.57 13.20
N ARG A 25 13.12 7.53 12.56
CA ARG A 25 13.73 6.20 12.60
C ARG A 25 15.04 6.15 11.84
N ALA A 26 15.08 6.69 10.63
CA ALA A 26 16.31 6.79 9.85
C ALA A 26 17.38 7.55 10.64
N ARG A 27 17.01 8.60 11.36
CA ARG A 27 17.90 9.34 12.23
C ARG A 27 18.47 8.49 13.36
N ALA A 28 17.65 7.68 13.99
CA ALA A 28 18.07 6.82 15.10
C ALA A 28 19.08 5.73 14.66
N GLN A 29 18.99 5.28 13.40
CA GLN A 29 19.86 4.25 12.84
C GLN A 29 21.10 4.82 12.14
N PHE A 30 21.11 6.14 11.87
CA PHE A 30 22.23 6.78 11.16
C PHE A 30 23.47 6.86 12.03
N GLN A 31 24.58 6.24 11.57
CA GLN A 31 25.86 6.18 12.26
C GLN A 31 26.87 7.24 11.80
N GLY A 32 26.49 8.10 10.85
CA GLY A 32 27.34 9.17 10.32
C GLY A 32 27.32 10.45 11.16
N PRO A 33 28.09 11.49 10.76
CA PRO A 33 28.09 12.79 11.41
C PRO A 33 26.70 13.42 11.38
N ASN A 34 26.29 13.97 12.52
CA ASN A 34 24.94 14.56 12.67
C ASN A 34 24.59 15.64 11.63
N GLU A 35 25.61 16.37 11.18
CA GLU A 35 25.47 17.45 10.20
C GLU A 35 25.21 16.95 8.77
N ALA A 36 25.52 15.67 8.50
CA ALA A 36 25.29 15.07 7.18
C ALA A 36 23.87 14.53 7.00
N PHE A 37 23.12 14.30 8.09
CA PHE A 37 21.78 13.69 8.01
C PHE A 37 20.75 14.53 7.24
N PRO A 38 20.65 15.87 7.40
CA PRO A 38 19.73 16.69 6.61
C PRO A 38 19.99 16.59 5.10
N THR A 39 21.27 16.60 4.70
CA THR A 39 21.65 16.42 3.28
C THR A 39 21.19 15.09 2.72
N LEU A 40 21.30 14.01 3.52
CA LEU A 40 20.81 12.68 3.11
C LEU A 40 19.30 12.61 2.93
N VAL A 41 18.53 13.33 3.75
CA VAL A 41 17.08 13.44 3.59
C VAL A 41 16.74 14.19 2.29
N ASP A 42 17.43 15.30 2.02
CA ASP A 42 17.26 16.06 0.78
C ASP A 42 17.66 15.23 -0.45
N GLU A 43 18.75 14.45 -0.35
CA GLU A 43 19.17 13.53 -1.41
C GLU A 43 18.10 12.46 -1.68
N TYR A 44 17.52 11.84 -0.64
CA TYR A 44 16.44 10.85 -0.80
C TYR A 44 15.26 11.43 -1.57
N GLU A 45 14.84 12.65 -1.26
CA GLU A 45 13.71 13.31 -1.93
C GLU A 45 13.97 13.59 -3.43
N THR A 46 15.23 13.74 -3.80
CA THR A 46 15.65 13.96 -5.20
C THR A 46 15.93 12.70 -6.00
N LEU A 47 16.03 11.53 -5.32
CA LEU A 47 16.29 10.27 -5.99
C LEU A 47 15.12 9.85 -6.90
N ALA A 48 15.47 9.25 -8.03
CA ALA A 48 14.50 8.55 -8.85
C ALA A 48 13.81 7.43 -8.04
N PRO A 49 12.51 7.18 -8.23
CA PRO A 49 11.73 6.24 -7.44
C PRO A 49 12.42 4.89 -7.22
N ARG A 50 12.94 4.28 -8.29
CA ARG A 50 13.67 3.00 -8.25
C ARG A 50 14.93 2.97 -7.36
N LEU A 51 15.47 4.14 -6.99
CA LEU A 51 16.67 4.26 -6.14
C LEU A 51 16.31 4.48 -4.67
N ARG A 52 15.09 4.95 -4.37
CA ARG A 52 14.66 5.27 -3.01
C ARG A 52 14.60 4.04 -2.12
N GLY A 53 14.12 2.92 -2.63
CA GLY A 53 14.11 1.66 -1.90
C GLY A 53 15.50 1.24 -1.42
N ARG A 54 16.47 1.20 -2.35
CA ARG A 54 17.87 0.86 -2.02
C ARG A 54 18.50 1.85 -1.04
N PHE A 55 18.14 3.12 -1.13
CA PHE A 55 18.58 4.13 -0.17
C PHE A 55 18.06 3.81 1.24
N LEU A 56 16.78 3.48 1.39
CA LEU A 56 16.17 3.12 2.67
C LEU A 56 16.72 1.81 3.24
N GLU A 57 17.03 0.81 2.39
CA GLU A 57 17.73 -0.43 2.79
C GLU A 57 19.09 -0.14 3.41
N THR A 58 19.85 0.84 2.86
CA THR A 58 21.16 1.25 3.39
C THR A 58 21.07 1.72 4.85
N PHE A 59 19.91 2.20 5.28
CA PHE A 59 19.64 2.61 6.66
C PHE A 59 18.89 1.55 7.48
N GLY A 60 18.77 0.32 6.98
CA GLY A 60 18.10 -0.79 7.68
C GLY A 60 16.60 -0.59 7.90
N LEU A 61 15.95 0.30 7.13
CA LEU A 61 14.52 0.57 7.25
C LEU A 61 13.64 -0.54 6.67
N PHE A 62 14.23 -1.50 5.95
CA PHE A 62 13.61 -2.70 5.38
C PHE A 62 14.41 -3.97 5.70
N SER A 63 15.04 -4.07 6.88
CA SER A 63 15.71 -5.29 7.32
C SER A 63 14.72 -6.26 7.97
N ASP A 64 15.04 -7.57 7.93
CA ASP A 64 14.23 -8.63 8.56
C ASP A 64 14.06 -8.41 10.09
N ASP A 65 15.00 -7.71 10.74
CA ASP A 65 14.90 -7.30 12.14
C ASP A 65 13.83 -6.19 12.37
N PHE A 66 13.29 -5.62 11.31
CA PHE A 66 12.23 -4.61 11.37
C PHE A 66 10.92 -5.16 11.96
N GLU A 67 10.66 -6.47 11.86
CA GLU A 67 9.46 -7.11 12.40
C GLU A 67 9.48 -7.27 13.93
N SER A 68 10.65 -7.40 14.54
CA SER A 68 10.77 -7.84 15.95
C SER A 68 10.88 -6.71 16.98
N SER A 69 11.12 -5.50 16.54
CA SER A 69 11.26 -4.34 17.43
C SER A 69 10.01 -3.46 17.38
N GLU A 70 9.72 -2.71 18.43
CA GLU A 70 8.70 -1.66 18.64
C GLU A 70 8.16 -0.90 17.39
N SER A 71 8.48 -1.40 16.19
CA SER A 71 8.19 -0.85 14.87
C SER A 71 6.75 -1.07 14.38
N GLY A 72 5.94 -1.83 15.10
CA GLY A 72 4.50 -1.94 14.82
C GLY A 72 3.74 -0.61 14.83
N ALA A 73 4.39 0.47 15.29
CA ALA A 73 3.81 1.80 15.30
C ALA A 73 4.06 2.62 14.02
N LEU A 74 5.02 2.24 13.14
CA LEU A 74 5.34 3.04 11.96
C LEU A 74 4.22 2.98 10.91
N SER A 75 3.77 4.15 10.51
CA SER A 75 2.90 4.33 9.36
C SER A 75 3.76 4.41 8.10
N LEU A 76 3.88 3.29 7.39
CA LEU A 76 4.43 3.30 6.04
C LEU A 76 3.27 3.62 5.10
N ALA A 77 3.21 4.85 4.63
CA ALA A 77 2.13 5.33 3.78
C ALA A 77 2.59 5.42 2.33
N VAL A 78 1.74 5.00 1.40
CA VAL A 78 1.90 5.35 -0.02
C VAL A 78 1.95 6.87 -0.17
N SER A 79 2.63 7.38 -1.21
CA SER A 79 2.64 8.83 -1.45
C SER A 79 1.25 9.37 -1.79
N ALA A 80 1.10 10.67 -1.66
CA ALA A 80 -0.11 11.36 -2.08
C ALA A 80 -0.36 11.22 -3.60
N GLU A 81 0.70 11.03 -4.39
CA GLU A 81 0.58 10.79 -5.83
C GLU A 81 0.04 9.39 -6.11
N THR A 82 0.64 8.37 -5.51
CA THR A 82 0.17 6.97 -5.58
C THR A 82 -1.26 6.86 -5.07
N GLY A 83 -1.57 7.46 -3.92
CA GLY A 83 -2.93 7.44 -3.36
C GLY A 83 -3.97 8.04 -4.31
N ARG A 84 -3.67 9.20 -4.94
CA ARG A 84 -4.56 9.78 -5.97
C ARG A 84 -4.70 8.90 -7.20
N PHE A 85 -3.63 8.23 -7.62
CA PHE A 85 -3.67 7.29 -8.72
C PHE A 85 -4.61 6.12 -8.40
N LEU A 86 -4.46 5.48 -7.23
CA LEU A 86 -5.33 4.41 -6.74
C LEU A 86 -6.80 4.84 -6.72
N ARG A 87 -7.07 6.01 -6.15
CA ARG A 87 -8.42 6.60 -6.12
C ARG A 87 -9.01 6.78 -7.53
N ASN A 88 -8.23 7.33 -8.46
CA ASN A 88 -8.67 7.57 -9.83
C ASN A 88 -8.93 6.27 -10.59
N LEU A 89 -8.17 5.20 -10.35
CA LEU A 89 -8.43 3.88 -10.92
C LEU A 89 -9.79 3.35 -10.44
N VAL A 90 -10.10 3.42 -9.14
CA VAL A 90 -11.40 3.01 -8.61
C VAL A 90 -12.54 3.77 -9.29
N LEU A 91 -12.41 5.08 -9.45
CA LEU A 91 -13.41 5.92 -10.09
C LEU A 91 -13.58 5.56 -11.58
N SER A 92 -12.48 5.37 -12.31
CA SER A 92 -12.52 5.08 -13.75
C SER A 92 -13.09 3.71 -14.05
N GLN A 93 -12.75 2.71 -13.27
CA GLN A 93 -13.26 1.34 -13.37
C GLN A 93 -14.64 1.16 -12.73
N ARG A 94 -15.06 2.11 -11.91
CA ARG A 94 -16.28 1.99 -11.08
C ARG A 94 -16.22 0.73 -10.21
N SER A 95 -15.04 0.41 -9.67
CA SER A 95 -14.84 -0.73 -8.78
C SER A 95 -15.79 -0.65 -7.58
N ALA A 96 -16.28 -1.81 -7.14
CA ALA A 96 -17.19 -1.90 -5.99
C ALA A 96 -16.64 -2.79 -4.88
N ARG A 97 -15.72 -3.69 -5.19
CA ARG A 97 -15.10 -4.58 -4.20
C ARG A 97 -13.59 -4.58 -4.38
N ILE A 98 -12.93 -3.98 -3.41
CA ILE A 98 -11.49 -3.79 -3.38
C ILE A 98 -10.92 -4.65 -2.26
N LEU A 99 -9.86 -5.40 -2.54
CA LEU A 99 -9.13 -6.18 -1.56
C LEU A 99 -7.75 -5.56 -1.37
N GLU A 100 -7.43 -5.18 -0.15
CA GLU A 100 -6.18 -4.55 0.22
C GLU A 100 -5.41 -5.44 1.19
N PHE A 101 -4.19 -5.78 0.84
CA PHE A 101 -3.26 -6.53 1.66
C PHE A 101 -2.20 -5.60 2.23
N GLY A 102 -2.14 -5.50 3.58
CA GLY A 102 -1.22 -4.61 4.28
C GLY A 102 -1.72 -3.17 4.37
N SER A 103 -2.92 -2.98 4.94
CA SER A 103 -3.53 -1.65 5.04
C SER A 103 -2.81 -0.70 5.99
N SER A 104 -1.89 -1.20 6.82
CA SER A 104 -1.14 -0.40 7.79
C SER A 104 -2.07 0.54 8.60
N CYS A 105 -1.76 1.81 8.71
CA CYS A 105 -2.60 2.81 9.36
C CYS A 105 -3.72 3.38 8.47
N GLY A 106 -3.89 2.84 7.25
CA GLY A 106 -5.06 3.07 6.41
C GLY A 106 -4.97 4.22 5.41
N VAL A 107 -3.79 4.73 5.07
CA VAL A 107 -3.69 5.85 4.11
C VAL A 107 -4.22 5.46 2.73
N SER A 108 -3.77 4.36 2.14
CA SER A 108 -4.30 3.79 0.88
C SER A 108 -5.78 3.42 0.99
N THR A 109 -6.18 2.80 2.12
CA THR A 109 -7.58 2.47 2.43
C THR A 109 -8.49 3.69 2.34
N LEU A 110 -8.06 4.85 2.87
CA LEU A 110 -8.83 6.09 2.81
C LEU A 110 -9.02 6.61 1.39
N TYR A 111 -8.00 6.51 0.52
CA TYR A 111 -8.13 6.87 -0.90
C TYR A 111 -9.13 5.96 -1.62
N PHE A 112 -9.10 4.68 -1.37
CA PHE A 112 -10.06 3.72 -1.92
C PHE A 112 -11.48 4.02 -1.41
N ALA A 113 -11.65 4.16 -0.09
CA ALA A 113 -12.94 4.38 0.52
C ALA A 113 -13.58 5.72 0.09
N ASP A 114 -12.78 6.79 -0.10
CA ASP A 114 -13.27 8.05 -0.65
C ASP A 114 -13.75 7.93 -2.09
N ALA A 115 -13.07 7.13 -2.91
CA ALA A 115 -13.55 6.82 -4.26
C ALA A 115 -14.90 6.07 -4.21
N LEU A 116 -15.03 5.06 -3.35
CA LEU A 116 -16.27 4.29 -3.18
C LEU A 116 -17.40 5.17 -2.64
N ARG A 117 -17.13 6.08 -1.71
CA ARG A 117 -18.09 7.09 -1.26
C ARG A 117 -18.56 7.97 -2.41
N THR A 118 -17.64 8.42 -3.25
CA THR A 118 -17.95 9.21 -4.45
C THR A 118 -18.86 8.43 -5.40
N LEU A 119 -18.66 7.12 -5.54
CA LEU A 119 -19.49 6.21 -6.33
C LEU A 119 -20.78 5.79 -5.60
N SER A 120 -20.92 6.11 -4.31
CA SER A 120 -22.02 5.72 -3.42
C SER A 120 -22.25 4.21 -3.37
N ARG A 121 -21.17 3.41 -3.46
CA ARG A 121 -21.26 1.93 -3.47
C ARG A 121 -19.92 1.26 -3.16
N GLY A 122 -20.01 0.02 -2.70
CA GLY A 122 -18.86 -0.87 -2.60
C GLY A 122 -18.20 -0.88 -1.23
N VAL A 123 -17.14 -1.68 -1.10
CA VAL A 123 -16.38 -1.88 0.14
C VAL A 123 -14.92 -2.14 -0.16
N VAL A 124 -14.02 -1.59 0.65
CA VAL A 124 -12.62 -1.99 0.78
C VAL A 124 -12.55 -3.06 1.87
N ILE A 125 -12.05 -4.23 1.52
CA ILE A 125 -11.68 -5.28 2.47
C ILE A 125 -10.21 -5.05 2.79
N ALA A 126 -9.96 -4.40 3.92
CA ALA A 126 -8.65 -3.95 4.36
C ALA A 126 -8.07 -4.95 5.37
N THR A 127 -6.93 -5.57 5.05
CA THR A 127 -6.31 -6.58 5.91
C THR A 127 -5.03 -6.04 6.56
N GLU A 128 -4.88 -6.22 7.86
CA GLU A 128 -3.71 -5.83 8.63
C GLU A 128 -3.54 -6.78 9.83
N ARG A 129 -2.31 -7.21 10.10
CA ARG A 129 -2.05 -8.14 11.21
C ARG A 129 -1.78 -7.43 12.54
N ASP A 130 -1.25 -6.22 12.51
CA ASP A 130 -0.89 -5.47 13.70
C ASP A 130 -2.12 -4.79 14.31
N ALA A 131 -2.45 -5.17 15.55
CA ALA A 131 -3.63 -4.68 16.26
C ALA A 131 -3.59 -3.16 16.50
N LEU A 132 -2.39 -2.57 16.71
CA LEU A 132 -2.26 -1.11 16.91
C LEU A 132 -2.50 -0.37 15.61
N LYS A 133 -1.98 -0.87 14.49
CA LYS A 133 -2.25 -0.32 13.16
C LYS A 133 -3.73 -0.45 12.81
N CYS A 134 -4.35 -1.60 13.08
CA CYS A 134 -5.80 -1.79 12.90
C CYS A 134 -6.62 -0.78 13.72
N ALA A 135 -6.23 -0.51 14.97
CA ALA A 135 -6.90 0.49 15.80
C ALA A 135 -6.76 1.90 15.21
N ARG A 136 -5.57 2.28 14.75
CA ARG A 136 -5.34 3.56 14.06
C ARG A 136 -6.16 3.66 12.77
N LEU A 137 -6.15 2.61 11.93
CA LEU A 137 -6.95 2.52 10.72
C LEU A 137 -8.44 2.76 10.99
N ARG A 138 -9.02 2.05 11.97
CA ARG A 138 -10.44 2.24 12.35
C ARG A 138 -10.73 3.68 12.79
N ALA A 139 -9.86 4.28 13.61
CA ALA A 139 -10.01 5.67 14.04
C ALA A 139 -9.94 6.67 12.88
N HIS A 140 -9.06 6.43 11.89
CA HIS A 140 -8.96 7.28 10.70
C HIS A 140 -10.21 7.15 9.81
N VAL A 141 -10.71 5.94 9.62
CA VAL A 141 -11.95 5.66 8.86
C VAL A 141 -13.14 6.35 9.49
N GLU A 142 -13.30 6.25 10.82
CA GLU A 142 -14.34 6.94 11.59
C GLU A 142 -14.21 8.47 11.46
N THR A 143 -13.00 9.01 11.64
CA THR A 143 -12.73 10.46 11.51
C THR A 143 -13.10 10.98 10.12
N ALA A 144 -12.89 10.17 9.07
CA ALA A 144 -13.24 10.50 7.70
C ALA A 144 -14.74 10.28 7.37
N GLY A 145 -15.51 9.64 8.26
CA GLY A 145 -16.89 9.24 8.01
C GLY A 145 -17.02 8.22 6.87
N LEU A 146 -16.10 7.26 6.82
CA LEU A 146 -16.00 6.26 5.75
C LEU A 146 -16.33 4.83 6.20
N ASP A 147 -16.86 4.64 7.41
CA ASP A 147 -17.15 3.34 8.03
C ASP A 147 -18.00 2.44 7.15
N ALA A 148 -18.95 3.00 6.41
CA ALA A 148 -19.82 2.25 5.52
C ALA A 148 -19.10 1.65 4.30
N TYR A 149 -17.84 2.05 4.05
CA TYR A 149 -17.07 1.66 2.87
C TYR A 149 -15.84 0.82 3.18
N VAL A 150 -15.59 0.48 4.46
CA VAL A 150 -14.38 -0.26 4.89
C VAL A 150 -14.74 -1.42 5.80
N ASP A 151 -14.25 -2.62 5.45
CA ASP A 151 -14.28 -3.84 6.26
C ASP A 151 -12.85 -4.13 6.73
N VAL A 152 -12.50 -3.79 7.97
CA VAL A 152 -11.17 -3.99 8.54
C VAL A 152 -11.04 -5.39 9.11
N ARG A 153 -10.18 -6.21 8.51
CA ARG A 153 -9.86 -7.58 8.92
C ARG A 153 -8.50 -7.65 9.56
N GLU A 154 -8.52 -7.80 10.87
CA GLU A 154 -7.31 -7.96 11.69
C GLU A 154 -6.88 -9.42 11.71
N GLY A 155 -5.58 -9.68 11.47
CA GLY A 155 -5.00 -11.02 11.52
C GLY A 155 -4.09 -11.35 10.34
N ASP A 156 -3.63 -12.60 10.30
CA ASP A 156 -2.82 -13.09 9.19
C ASP A 156 -3.58 -12.98 7.86
N VAL A 157 -2.92 -12.41 6.86
CA VAL A 157 -3.55 -12.14 5.57
C VAL A 157 -4.04 -13.41 4.88
N PHE A 158 -3.35 -14.54 5.03
CA PHE A 158 -3.75 -15.80 4.43
C PHE A 158 -5.01 -16.38 5.09
N GLU A 159 -5.21 -16.11 6.38
CA GLU A 159 -6.39 -16.56 7.13
C GLU A 159 -7.58 -15.62 6.88
N THR A 160 -7.35 -14.30 6.90
CA THR A 160 -8.40 -13.29 6.78
C THR A 160 -9.14 -13.32 5.43
N VAL A 161 -8.50 -13.89 4.40
CA VAL A 161 -9.09 -14.03 3.05
C VAL A 161 -9.37 -15.46 2.62
N ALA A 162 -9.09 -16.45 3.47
CA ALA A 162 -9.23 -17.88 3.13
C ALA A 162 -10.65 -18.24 2.65
N GLU A 163 -11.66 -17.75 3.35
CA GLU A 163 -13.07 -17.99 3.06
C GLU A 163 -13.71 -16.87 2.21
N LEU A 164 -12.90 -15.96 1.65
CA LEU A 164 -13.43 -14.89 0.83
C LEU A 164 -14.08 -15.47 -0.43
N ALA A 165 -15.37 -15.18 -0.61
CA ALA A 165 -16.17 -15.63 -1.74
C ALA A 165 -16.63 -14.45 -2.62
N GLY A 166 -17.07 -14.76 -3.83
CA GLY A 166 -17.47 -13.77 -4.83
C GLY A 166 -16.25 -13.17 -5.55
N THR A 167 -16.51 -12.25 -6.47
CA THR A 167 -15.44 -11.61 -7.28
C THR A 167 -14.95 -10.31 -6.65
N VAL A 168 -13.71 -9.96 -6.92
CA VAL A 168 -13.11 -8.64 -6.60
C VAL A 168 -12.81 -7.90 -7.90
N ASP A 169 -12.95 -6.57 -7.85
CA ASP A 169 -12.71 -5.69 -8.98
C ASP A 169 -11.28 -5.16 -9.01
N MET A 170 -10.70 -4.99 -7.81
CA MET A 170 -9.35 -4.46 -7.64
C MET A 170 -8.69 -5.11 -6.44
N VAL A 171 -7.39 -5.37 -6.57
CA VAL A 171 -6.52 -5.83 -5.48
C VAL A 171 -5.34 -4.86 -5.36
N PHE A 172 -4.97 -4.51 -4.14
CA PHE A 172 -3.73 -3.81 -3.83
C PHE A 172 -2.90 -4.66 -2.88
N ILE A 173 -1.67 -4.97 -3.27
CA ILE A 173 -0.73 -5.81 -2.52
C ILE A 173 0.40 -4.92 -2.02
N ASP A 174 0.46 -4.71 -0.71
CA ASP A 174 1.49 -3.92 -0.02
C ASP A 174 1.85 -4.59 1.31
N VAL A 175 2.35 -5.79 1.21
CA VAL A 175 2.83 -6.63 2.32
C VAL A 175 4.29 -7.00 2.12
N TRP A 176 4.82 -7.96 2.89
CA TRP A 176 6.16 -8.51 2.67
C TRP A 176 6.26 -9.17 1.28
N ALA A 177 7.24 -8.79 0.52
CA ALA A 177 7.36 -9.10 -0.91
C ALA A 177 7.44 -10.60 -1.22
N ASP A 178 7.99 -11.41 -0.33
CA ASP A 178 8.06 -12.88 -0.44
C ASP A 178 6.68 -13.56 -0.39
N ALA A 179 5.68 -12.88 0.15
CA ALA A 179 4.30 -13.37 0.21
C ALA A 179 3.52 -13.14 -1.09
N TYR A 180 3.97 -12.27 -2.00
CA TYR A 180 3.17 -11.79 -3.16
C TYR A 180 2.64 -12.92 -4.04
N LEU A 181 3.51 -13.82 -4.51
CA LEU A 181 3.07 -14.92 -5.37
C LEU A 181 2.08 -15.85 -4.67
N LYS A 182 2.34 -16.16 -3.40
CA LYS A 182 1.47 -17.06 -2.62
C LYS A 182 0.10 -16.42 -2.40
N LEU A 183 0.06 -15.14 -2.04
CA LEU A 183 -1.18 -14.38 -1.87
C LEU A 183 -1.95 -14.28 -3.18
N PHE A 184 -1.27 -13.90 -4.26
CA PHE A 184 -1.89 -13.79 -5.56
C PHE A 184 -2.57 -15.10 -5.99
N ARG A 185 -1.87 -16.24 -5.87
CA ARG A 185 -2.42 -17.56 -6.19
C ARG A 185 -3.62 -17.94 -5.31
N GLN A 186 -3.67 -17.50 -4.08
CA GLN A 186 -4.81 -17.77 -3.20
C GLN A 186 -6.06 -17.02 -3.65
N ILE A 187 -5.90 -15.82 -4.22
CA ILE A 187 -7.03 -14.94 -4.56
C ILE A 187 -7.32 -14.87 -6.07
N GLU A 188 -6.47 -15.42 -6.94
CA GLU A 188 -6.69 -15.34 -8.38
C GLU A 188 -8.05 -15.90 -8.82
N ARG A 189 -8.59 -16.90 -8.10
CA ARG A 189 -9.95 -17.43 -8.30
C ARG A 189 -11.06 -16.40 -8.09
N LEU A 190 -10.79 -15.30 -7.42
CA LEU A 190 -11.73 -14.20 -7.16
C LEU A 190 -11.65 -13.10 -8.22
N LEU A 191 -10.62 -13.13 -9.07
CA LEU A 191 -10.40 -12.13 -10.10
C LEU A 191 -11.30 -12.42 -11.31
N ARG A 192 -12.02 -11.40 -11.75
CA ARG A 192 -12.79 -11.48 -12.99
C ARG A 192 -12.01 -10.84 -14.14
N PRO A 193 -12.32 -11.16 -15.41
CA PRO A 193 -11.80 -10.39 -16.52
C PRO A 193 -12.08 -8.88 -16.35
N GLY A 194 -11.06 -8.07 -16.59
CA GLY A 194 -11.07 -6.63 -16.33
C GLY A 194 -10.74 -6.23 -14.88
N ALA A 195 -10.54 -7.17 -13.96
CA ALA A 195 -10.03 -6.83 -12.64
C ALA A 195 -8.60 -6.27 -12.74
N ILE A 196 -8.27 -5.34 -11.83
CA ILE A 196 -6.94 -4.75 -11.69
C ILE A 196 -6.26 -5.31 -10.45
N VAL A 197 -4.99 -5.66 -10.58
CA VAL A 197 -4.10 -5.97 -9.45
C VAL A 197 -2.94 -4.98 -9.48
N LEU A 198 -2.70 -4.33 -8.35
CA LEU A 198 -1.55 -3.47 -8.13
C LEU A 198 -0.70 -4.07 -7.03
N ALA A 199 0.63 -4.10 -7.23
CA ALA A 199 1.56 -4.54 -6.21
C ALA A 199 2.66 -3.49 -6.03
N ASP A 200 2.85 -3.03 -4.81
CA ASP A 200 3.86 -2.01 -4.49
C ASP A 200 5.26 -2.64 -4.28
N ASN A 201 6.27 -1.81 -4.05
CA ASN A 201 7.62 -2.22 -3.67
C ASN A 201 8.41 -3.05 -4.71
N MET A 202 8.06 -2.95 -5.99
CA MET A 202 8.67 -3.75 -7.04
C MET A 202 10.18 -3.48 -7.22
N TYR A 203 10.65 -2.27 -6.92
CA TYR A 203 12.07 -1.90 -6.99
C TYR A 203 12.81 -2.10 -5.68
N THR A 204 12.11 -1.98 -4.55
CA THR A 204 12.69 -2.11 -3.21
C THR A 204 13.05 -3.55 -2.89
N ALA A 205 12.20 -4.49 -3.33
CA ALA A 205 12.35 -5.92 -3.04
C ALA A 205 12.47 -6.77 -4.32
N GLU A 206 13.23 -6.31 -5.31
CA GLU A 206 13.30 -6.87 -6.66
C GLU A 206 13.50 -8.39 -6.69
N ASP A 207 14.40 -8.93 -5.86
CA ASP A 207 14.66 -10.37 -5.81
C ASP A 207 13.49 -11.16 -5.20
N ALA A 208 12.85 -10.62 -4.18
CA ALA A 208 11.72 -11.26 -3.50
C ALA A 208 10.45 -11.26 -4.37
N VAL A 209 10.19 -10.17 -5.11
CA VAL A 209 9.01 -10.07 -5.99
C VAL A 209 9.20 -10.77 -7.35
N ARG A 210 10.42 -11.13 -7.74
CA ARG A 210 10.72 -11.75 -9.03
C ARG A 210 9.85 -12.98 -9.34
N PRO A 211 9.60 -13.93 -8.42
CA PRO A 211 8.73 -15.06 -8.71
C PRO A 211 7.28 -14.65 -9.04
N TYR A 212 6.77 -13.60 -8.38
CA TYR A 212 5.46 -13.02 -8.67
C TYR A 212 5.43 -12.37 -10.07
N LYS A 213 6.43 -11.54 -10.37
CA LYS A 213 6.56 -10.88 -11.67
C LYS A 213 6.67 -11.88 -12.80
N THR A 214 7.53 -12.89 -12.66
CA THR A 214 7.69 -13.97 -13.66
C THR A 214 6.37 -14.70 -13.90
N TYR A 215 5.64 -15.01 -12.83
CA TYR A 215 4.33 -15.67 -12.94
C TYR A 215 3.34 -14.85 -13.78
N LEU A 216 3.30 -13.53 -13.59
CA LEU A 216 2.42 -12.65 -14.34
C LEU A 216 2.85 -12.51 -15.80
N ASP A 217 4.16 -12.39 -16.05
CA ASP A 217 4.71 -12.22 -17.42
C ASP A 217 4.53 -13.46 -18.29
N GLU A 218 4.53 -14.65 -17.69
CA GLU A 218 4.42 -15.93 -18.41
C GLU A 218 2.97 -16.38 -18.65
N ASP A 219 2.00 -15.84 -17.93
CA ASP A 219 0.60 -16.24 -18.03
C ASP A 219 -0.21 -15.28 -18.90
N PRO A 220 -0.72 -15.73 -20.09
CA PRO A 220 -1.45 -14.87 -21.00
C PRO A 220 -2.79 -14.33 -20.47
N ARG A 221 -3.24 -14.82 -19.32
CA ARG A 221 -4.41 -14.25 -18.63
C ARG A 221 -4.15 -12.86 -18.06
N PHE A 222 -2.89 -12.46 -17.94
CA PHE A 222 -2.49 -11.20 -17.32
C PHE A 222 -1.78 -10.29 -18.31
N SER A 223 -2.16 -9.02 -18.33
CA SER A 223 -1.42 -7.96 -19.02
C SER A 223 -0.81 -7.06 -17.95
N THR A 224 0.50 -7.05 -17.86
CA THR A 224 1.21 -6.42 -16.74
C THR A 224 2.27 -5.43 -17.20
N THR A 225 2.53 -4.40 -16.36
CA THR A 225 3.61 -3.43 -16.55
C THR A 225 3.99 -2.80 -15.22
N THR A 226 5.28 -2.56 -15.01
CA THR A 226 5.76 -1.84 -13.82
C THR A 226 5.71 -0.34 -14.08
N LEU A 227 5.00 0.39 -13.23
CA LEU A 227 4.91 1.86 -13.24
C LEU A 227 6.01 2.44 -12.36
N ASP A 228 6.62 3.54 -12.82
CA ASP A 228 7.73 4.22 -12.15
C ASP A 228 7.23 5.20 -11.07
N PHE A 229 6.40 4.69 -10.14
CA PHE A 229 5.98 5.39 -8.93
C PHE A 229 6.83 4.93 -7.75
N GLU A 230 7.37 5.86 -6.98
CA GLU A 230 8.10 5.60 -5.71
C GLU A 230 8.99 4.35 -5.71
N SER A 231 8.51 3.29 -5.06
CA SER A 231 9.16 1.97 -4.95
C SER A 231 8.86 1.03 -6.13
N GLY A 232 8.16 1.52 -7.16
CA GLY A 232 7.68 0.74 -8.30
C GLY A 232 6.36 0.03 -8.00
N VAL A 233 5.37 0.25 -8.86
CA VAL A 233 4.05 -0.40 -8.74
C VAL A 233 3.81 -1.29 -9.95
N GLU A 234 3.64 -2.59 -9.74
CA GLU A 234 3.19 -3.49 -10.80
C GLU A 234 1.71 -3.30 -11.03
N PHE A 235 1.35 -2.91 -12.24
CA PHE A 235 -0.02 -2.74 -12.69
C PHE A 235 -0.41 -3.89 -13.61
N THR A 236 -1.34 -4.72 -13.16
CA THR A 236 -1.79 -5.91 -13.89
C THR A 236 -3.29 -5.83 -14.16
N VAL A 237 -3.68 -6.14 -15.38
CA VAL A 237 -5.08 -6.32 -15.77
C VAL A 237 -5.32 -7.80 -16.08
N VAL A 238 -6.38 -8.36 -15.51
CA VAL A 238 -6.84 -9.70 -15.86
C VAL A 238 -7.60 -9.61 -17.19
N VAL A 239 -7.10 -10.29 -18.23
CA VAL A 239 -7.67 -10.20 -19.59
C VAL A 239 -8.53 -11.39 -19.97
N ALA A 240 -8.37 -12.52 -19.29
CA ALA A 240 -9.15 -13.74 -19.55
C ALA A 240 -9.43 -14.55 -18.26
#